data_1014e295e3029f6c2ed246599095a1b2
#
_entry.id   1014e295e3029f6c2ed246599095a1b2
#
_cell.length_a   1.000
_cell.length_b   1.000
_cell.length_c   1.000
_cell.angle_alpha   90.00
_cell.angle_beta   90.00
_cell.angle_gamma   90.00
#
_symmetry.space_group_name_H-M   'P 1'
#
loop_
_entity.id
_entity.type
_entity.pdbx_description
1 polymer ?
#
loop_
_entity_poly.entity_id
_entity_poly.type
_entity_poly.pdbx_seq_one_letter_code
_entity_poly.pdbx_strand_id
1 'polypeptide(L)'
;MKRLPKPCGLFLATDHLATSVFHALRMAHIHIPHEIAVISVDNVTHICQNVTPNLTSVMVNFSKAGENAIELLKRRIENPKSPVKTLTYGIIGVVKRASTSRPYTDKRLVNAVEFIANNSCSRISSKDVTDCMGCSRRMAEELFRRHTGVSILQAIQAARIATAKNLLKNGNMAIDDIPSFCGYDSTAFFKTVFRRETGMTMREWRNRFGDQSV
;
A
#
# COMPACT_ATOMS: atom_id res chain seq x y z
N MET A 1 12.88 20.21 1.27
CA MET A 1 11.63 19.65 1.84
C MET A 1 11.23 20.27 3.17
N LYS A 2 12.16 20.54 4.11
CA LYS A 2 11.83 21.22 5.40
C LYS A 2 11.21 22.62 5.25
N ARG A 3 11.46 23.32 4.14
CA ARG A 3 10.97 24.69 3.85
C ARG A 3 9.61 24.75 3.13
N LEU A 4 9.06 23.59 2.74
CA LEU A 4 7.74 23.55 2.09
C LEU A 4 6.64 23.88 3.12
N PRO A 5 5.62 24.66 2.73
CA PRO A 5 4.45 24.85 3.58
C PRO A 5 3.77 23.51 3.84
N LYS A 6 3.26 23.30 5.05
CA LYS A 6 2.60 22.07 5.46
C LYS A 6 1.21 22.38 6.04
N PRO A 7 0.20 21.56 5.76
CA PRO A 7 0.25 20.35 4.91
C PRO A 7 0.34 20.69 3.42
N CYS A 8 1.04 19.84 2.64
CA CYS A 8 1.11 19.99 1.18
C CYS A 8 1.04 18.65 0.46
N GLY A 9 0.83 18.67 -0.86
CA GLY A 9 0.89 17.52 -1.74
C GLY A 9 2.19 17.48 -2.53
N LEU A 10 2.77 16.30 -2.69
CA LEU A 10 3.92 16.04 -3.55
C LEU A 10 3.51 15.10 -4.67
N PHE A 11 3.70 15.52 -5.91
CA PHE A 11 3.48 14.71 -7.09
C PHE A 11 4.83 14.23 -7.65
N LEU A 12 4.97 12.91 -7.80
CA LEU A 12 6.15 12.28 -8.39
C LEU A 12 5.85 11.91 -9.84
N ALA A 13 6.79 12.20 -10.73
CA ALA A 13 6.64 11.92 -12.15
C ALA A 13 6.62 10.41 -12.48
N THR A 14 7.15 9.56 -11.59
CA THR A 14 7.16 8.10 -11.72
C THR A 14 7.27 7.46 -10.34
N ASP A 15 6.73 6.24 -10.21
CA ASP A 15 6.81 5.46 -8.96
C ASP A 15 8.26 5.14 -8.55
N HIS A 16 9.18 5.06 -9.50
CA HIS A 16 10.60 4.77 -9.21
C HIS A 16 11.27 5.80 -8.29
N LEU A 17 10.77 7.03 -8.25
CA LEU A 17 11.26 8.06 -7.34
C LEU A 17 10.80 7.86 -5.89
N ALA A 18 9.78 7.05 -5.68
CA ALA A 18 9.15 6.92 -4.36
C ALA A 18 10.11 6.45 -3.28
N THR A 19 10.92 5.44 -3.55
CA THR A 19 11.85 4.88 -2.55
C THR A 19 12.81 5.95 -2.01
N SER A 20 13.43 6.73 -2.90
CA SER A 20 14.36 7.79 -2.53
C SER A 20 13.66 8.95 -1.82
N VAL A 21 12.48 9.35 -2.31
CA VAL A 21 11.71 10.44 -1.72
C VAL A 21 11.19 10.07 -0.34
N PHE A 22 10.62 8.87 -0.16
CA PHE A 22 10.14 8.39 1.13
C PHE A 22 11.28 8.25 2.15
N HIS A 23 12.43 7.76 1.70
CA HIS A 23 13.64 7.73 2.54
C HIS A 23 14.05 9.14 2.99
N ALA A 24 14.13 10.10 2.08
CA ALA A 24 14.48 11.49 2.39
C ALA A 24 13.47 12.18 3.32
N LEU A 25 12.16 11.91 3.14
CA LEU A 25 11.11 12.43 4.03
C LEU A 25 11.24 11.85 5.42
N ARG A 26 11.49 10.54 5.55
CA ARG A 26 11.72 9.86 6.82
C ARG A 26 12.96 10.40 7.55
N MET A 27 14.08 10.58 6.85
CA MET A 27 15.29 11.17 7.42
C MET A 27 15.10 12.63 7.85
N ALA A 28 14.15 13.32 7.22
CA ALA A 28 13.78 14.69 7.60
C ALA A 28 12.72 14.72 8.73
N HIS A 29 12.27 13.56 9.25
CA HIS A 29 11.19 13.41 10.23
C HIS A 29 9.86 14.02 9.75
N ILE A 30 9.57 13.92 8.44
CA ILE A 30 8.34 14.41 7.82
C ILE A 30 7.38 13.24 7.64
N HIS A 31 6.16 13.37 8.17
CA HIS A 31 5.15 12.31 8.17
C HIS A 31 4.30 12.32 6.91
N ILE A 32 4.21 11.17 6.25
CA ILE A 32 3.33 10.91 5.12
C ILE A 32 2.11 10.12 5.65
N PRO A 33 0.89 10.53 5.33
CA PRO A 33 0.45 11.70 4.52
C PRO A 33 0.18 12.97 5.32
N HIS A 34 0.44 12.99 6.63
CA HIS A 34 -0.03 14.06 7.55
C HIS A 34 0.54 15.44 7.22
N GLU A 35 1.84 15.51 6.96
CA GLU A 35 2.53 16.74 6.60
C GLU A 35 2.67 16.87 5.09
N ILE A 36 2.98 15.77 4.41
CA ILE A 36 3.12 15.73 2.95
C ILE A 36 2.39 14.49 2.42
N ALA A 37 1.28 14.70 1.68
CA ALA A 37 0.65 13.65 0.91
C ALA A 37 1.45 13.40 -0.38
N VAL A 38 1.66 12.13 -0.75
CA VAL A 38 2.47 11.77 -1.94
C VAL A 38 1.65 10.97 -2.92
N ILE A 39 1.65 11.38 -4.17
CA ILE A 39 1.06 10.65 -5.29
C ILE A 39 2.08 10.56 -6.43
N SER A 40 2.01 9.49 -7.20
CA SER A 40 2.89 9.26 -8.36
C SER A 40 2.14 8.72 -9.58
N VAL A 41 2.87 8.29 -10.59
CA VAL A 41 2.36 7.75 -11.85
C VAL A 41 3.03 6.41 -12.13
N ASP A 42 2.37 5.55 -12.88
CA ASP A 42 2.70 4.25 -13.49
C ASP A 42 2.00 3.07 -12.80
N ASN A 43 1.70 3.15 -11.50
CA ASN A 43 1.16 2.08 -10.67
C ASN A 43 1.98 0.79 -10.74
N VAL A 44 3.30 0.92 -10.64
CA VAL A 44 4.22 -0.22 -10.52
C VAL A 44 4.00 -0.88 -9.16
N THR A 45 3.22 -1.95 -9.15
CA THR A 45 2.64 -2.55 -7.93
C THR A 45 3.70 -2.89 -6.89
N HIS A 46 4.85 -3.46 -7.29
CA HIS A 46 5.91 -3.84 -6.35
C HIS A 46 6.57 -2.62 -5.70
N ILE A 47 6.67 -1.47 -6.38
CA ILE A 47 7.19 -0.24 -5.78
C ILE A 47 6.13 0.36 -4.85
N CYS A 48 4.90 0.50 -5.34
CA CYS A 48 3.82 1.12 -4.58
C CYS A 48 3.49 0.41 -3.27
N GLN A 49 3.68 -0.91 -3.20
CA GLN A 49 3.40 -1.74 -2.02
C GLN A 49 4.59 -1.92 -1.09
N ASN A 50 5.83 -1.67 -1.56
CA ASN A 50 7.04 -1.86 -0.77
C ASN A 50 7.57 -0.57 -0.11
N VAL A 51 6.89 0.56 -0.30
CA VAL A 51 7.15 1.79 0.46
C VAL A 51 6.13 1.95 1.60
N THR A 52 6.55 2.59 2.68
CA THR A 52 5.68 2.83 3.84
C THR A 52 5.57 4.34 4.11
N PRO A 53 4.32 4.86 4.11
CA PRO A 53 3.04 4.20 3.79
C PRO A 53 2.93 3.85 2.29
N ASN A 54 2.05 2.87 1.95
CA ASN A 54 1.87 2.43 0.56
C ASN A 54 1.50 3.60 -0.36
N LEU A 55 2.13 3.66 -1.54
CA LEU A 55 2.06 4.79 -2.46
C LEU A 55 0.78 4.78 -3.30
N THR A 56 0.05 5.86 -3.28
CA THR A 56 -1.03 6.16 -4.22
C THR A 56 -0.42 6.48 -5.58
N SER A 57 -0.92 5.87 -6.64
CA SER A 57 -0.38 6.09 -7.98
C SER A 57 -1.46 6.13 -9.04
N VAL A 58 -1.23 6.96 -10.05
CA VAL A 58 -2.03 7.05 -11.28
C VAL A 58 -1.69 5.86 -12.17
N MET A 59 -2.71 5.10 -12.56
CA MET A 59 -2.56 3.97 -13.46
C MET A 59 -2.73 4.41 -14.91
N VAL A 60 -1.66 4.30 -15.68
CA VAL A 60 -1.62 4.67 -17.10
C VAL A 60 -2.00 3.47 -17.97
N ASN A 61 -2.68 3.72 -19.08
CA ASN A 61 -3.11 2.67 -20.02
C ASN A 61 -1.98 2.26 -20.98
N PHE A 62 -0.93 1.63 -20.44
CA PHE A 62 0.22 1.17 -21.24
C PHE A 62 -0.15 0.11 -22.28
N SER A 63 -1.13 -0.74 -21.99
CA SER A 63 -1.60 -1.74 -22.95
C SER A 63 -2.16 -1.04 -24.21
N LYS A 64 -3.00 -0.02 -24.00
CA LYS A 64 -3.55 0.74 -25.14
C LYS A 64 -2.48 1.55 -25.88
N ALA A 65 -1.49 2.08 -25.16
CA ALA A 65 -0.34 2.74 -25.77
C ALA A 65 0.44 1.78 -26.68
N GLY A 66 0.70 0.55 -26.21
CA GLY A 66 1.39 -0.50 -26.99
C GLY A 66 0.60 -0.91 -28.23
N GLU A 67 -0.69 -1.19 -28.09
CA GLU A 67 -1.59 -1.50 -29.22
C GLU A 67 -1.55 -0.39 -30.28
N ASN A 68 -1.72 0.86 -29.85
CA ASN A 68 -1.70 2.01 -30.74
C ASN A 68 -0.36 2.17 -31.45
N ALA A 69 0.76 1.94 -30.75
CA ALA A 69 2.11 2.02 -31.32
C ALA A 69 2.31 0.95 -32.41
N ILE A 70 1.88 -0.30 -32.15
CA ILE A 70 1.97 -1.40 -33.10
C ILE A 70 1.12 -1.10 -34.34
N GLU A 71 -0.10 -0.60 -34.16
CA GLU A 71 -0.98 -0.27 -35.27
C GLU A 71 -0.40 0.86 -36.17
N LEU A 72 0.17 1.90 -35.53
CA LEU A 72 0.84 2.97 -36.27
C LEU A 72 2.07 2.46 -37.04
N LEU A 73 2.87 1.59 -36.40
CA LEU A 73 4.05 0.99 -37.03
C LEU A 73 3.63 0.15 -38.27
N LYS A 74 2.62 -0.71 -38.11
CA LYS A 74 2.08 -1.53 -39.18
C LYS A 74 1.64 -0.67 -40.37
N ARG A 75 0.83 0.37 -40.13
CA ARG A 75 0.40 1.31 -41.16
C ARG A 75 1.58 2.01 -41.84
N ARG A 76 2.65 2.32 -41.13
CA ARG A 76 3.83 2.97 -41.66
C ARG A 76 4.66 2.03 -42.51
N ILE A 77 4.71 0.75 -42.19
CA ILE A 77 5.38 -0.30 -43.00
C ILE A 77 4.60 -0.52 -44.29
N GLU A 78 3.27 -0.64 -44.20
CA GLU A 78 2.40 -0.85 -45.37
C GLU A 78 2.36 0.38 -46.30
N ASN A 79 2.43 1.60 -45.74
CA ASN A 79 2.46 2.84 -46.48
C ASN A 79 3.48 3.84 -45.92
N PRO A 80 4.74 3.81 -46.37
CA PRO A 80 5.81 4.68 -45.89
C PRO A 80 5.54 6.19 -46.03
N LYS A 81 4.66 6.59 -46.95
CA LYS A 81 4.27 7.99 -47.16
C LYS A 81 3.07 8.42 -46.34
N SER A 82 2.49 7.57 -45.54
CA SER A 82 1.35 7.91 -44.69
C SER A 82 1.69 9.08 -43.73
N PRO A 83 0.74 10.00 -43.46
CA PRO A 83 1.00 11.12 -42.60
C PRO A 83 1.31 10.65 -41.18
N VAL A 84 2.20 11.34 -40.50
CA VAL A 84 2.50 11.10 -39.08
C VAL A 84 1.25 11.45 -38.24
N LYS A 85 0.78 10.49 -37.45
CA LYS A 85 -0.34 10.71 -36.51
C LYS A 85 0.18 10.60 -35.10
N THR A 86 -0.17 11.56 -34.25
CA THR A 86 0.01 11.47 -32.82
C THR A 86 -1.26 10.87 -32.22
N LEU A 87 -1.11 9.80 -31.50
CA LEU A 87 -2.18 9.19 -30.70
C LEU A 87 -1.92 9.43 -29.21
N THR A 88 -2.97 9.83 -28.52
CA THR A 88 -2.94 9.97 -27.08
C THR A 88 -3.57 8.76 -26.41
N TYR A 89 -3.04 8.37 -25.29
CA TYR A 89 -3.64 7.36 -24.42
C TYR A 89 -3.82 7.97 -23.03
N GLY A 90 -4.91 7.59 -22.37
CA GLY A 90 -5.29 8.19 -21.10
C GLY A 90 -4.83 7.39 -19.89
N ILE A 91 -5.26 7.86 -18.75
CA ILE A 91 -5.19 7.14 -17.49
C ILE A 91 -6.38 6.17 -17.37
N ILE A 92 -6.16 5.03 -16.68
CA ILE A 92 -7.23 4.10 -16.33
C ILE A 92 -7.92 4.61 -15.03
N GLY A 93 -7.16 5.17 -14.11
CA GLY A 93 -7.65 5.69 -12.86
C GLY A 93 -6.54 5.98 -11.86
N VAL A 94 -6.94 6.26 -10.62
CA VAL A 94 -6.03 6.46 -9.49
C VAL A 94 -6.22 5.31 -8.51
N VAL A 95 -5.15 4.56 -8.27
CA VAL A 95 -5.13 3.53 -7.23
C VAL A 95 -4.77 4.19 -5.91
N LYS A 96 -5.80 4.53 -5.14
CA LYS A 96 -5.64 5.18 -3.83
C LYS A 96 -5.03 4.22 -2.82
N ARG A 97 -4.01 4.70 -2.09
CA ARG A 97 -3.34 3.99 -0.99
C ARG A 97 -3.08 4.97 0.17
N ALA A 98 -2.32 4.51 1.15
CA ALA A 98 -2.12 5.25 2.40
C ALA A 98 -1.39 6.59 2.25
N SER A 99 -0.56 6.78 1.22
CA SER A 99 0.24 8.02 1.04
C SER A 99 -0.56 9.28 0.69
N THR A 100 -1.86 9.14 0.37
CA THR A 100 -2.79 10.26 0.15
C THR A 100 -4.07 10.12 0.97
N SER A 101 -4.10 9.23 1.96
CA SER A 101 -5.22 9.16 2.90
C SER A 101 -5.37 10.52 3.58
N ARG A 102 -6.60 10.93 3.90
CA ARG A 102 -6.80 12.18 4.63
C ARG A 102 -5.98 12.13 5.92
N PRO A 103 -5.11 13.11 6.17
CA PRO A 103 -4.41 13.16 7.43
C PRO A 103 -5.43 13.22 8.56
N TYR A 104 -5.25 12.38 9.56
CA TYR A 104 -6.05 12.48 10.76
C TYR A 104 -5.65 13.75 11.49
N THR A 105 -6.62 14.58 11.84
CA THR A 105 -6.37 15.82 12.60
C THR A 105 -6.10 15.53 14.08
N ASP A 106 -6.61 14.42 14.58
CA ASP A 106 -6.40 13.99 15.95
C ASP A 106 -5.11 13.20 16.11
N LYS A 107 -4.14 13.74 16.87
CA LYS A 107 -2.85 13.10 17.14
C LYS A 107 -2.97 11.69 17.73
N ARG A 108 -4.00 11.43 18.54
CA ARG A 108 -4.25 10.10 19.12
C ARG A 108 -4.51 9.06 18.04
N LEU A 109 -5.27 9.46 16.99
CA LEU A 109 -5.57 8.59 15.86
C LEU A 109 -4.33 8.35 14.99
N VAL A 110 -3.53 9.40 14.77
CA VAL A 110 -2.22 9.27 14.09
C VAL A 110 -1.35 8.26 14.81
N ASN A 111 -1.15 8.45 16.12
CA ASN A 111 -0.34 7.57 16.94
C ASN A 111 -0.85 6.11 16.87
N ALA A 112 -2.17 5.91 16.94
CA ALA A 112 -2.76 4.57 16.86
C ALA A 112 -2.48 3.88 15.51
N VAL A 113 -2.66 4.59 14.40
CA VAL A 113 -2.42 4.05 13.06
C VAL A 113 -0.94 3.73 12.85
N GLU A 114 -0.05 4.63 13.25
CA GLU A 114 1.41 4.41 13.18
C GLU A 114 1.85 3.27 14.10
N PHE A 115 1.30 3.19 15.31
CA PHE A 115 1.57 2.10 16.25
C PHE A 115 1.19 0.74 15.65
N ILE A 116 -0.01 0.63 15.05
CA ILE A 116 -0.44 -0.60 14.37
C ILE A 116 0.49 -0.92 13.20
N ALA A 117 0.81 0.05 12.35
CA ALA A 117 1.67 -0.16 11.18
C ALA A 117 3.06 -0.68 11.57
N ASN A 118 3.64 -0.14 12.65
CA ASN A 118 5.00 -0.49 13.07
C ASN A 118 5.08 -1.76 13.94
N ASN A 119 3.98 -2.13 14.62
CA ASN A 119 4.00 -3.18 15.65
C ASN A 119 3.03 -4.33 15.36
N SER A 120 2.33 -4.36 14.23
CA SER A 120 1.32 -5.39 13.96
C SER A 120 1.82 -6.83 14.12
N CYS A 121 3.09 -7.08 13.79
CA CYS A 121 3.72 -8.40 13.93
C CYS A 121 4.25 -8.70 15.33
N SER A 122 4.23 -7.74 16.26
CA SER A 122 4.75 -7.86 17.63
C SER A 122 3.70 -8.30 18.66
N ARG A 123 2.72 -9.08 18.29
CA ARG A 123 1.67 -9.61 19.19
C ARG A 123 0.86 -8.53 19.92
N ILE A 124 0.74 -7.33 19.37
CA ILE A 124 -0.07 -6.28 19.94
C ILE A 124 -1.55 -6.67 20.02
N SER A 125 -2.23 -6.14 21.03
CA SER A 125 -3.66 -6.24 21.25
C SER A 125 -4.37 -4.89 21.00
N SER A 126 -5.69 -4.88 20.98
CA SER A 126 -6.45 -3.63 20.93
C SER A 126 -6.18 -2.75 22.16
N LYS A 127 -5.84 -3.35 23.31
CA LYS A 127 -5.49 -2.61 24.53
C LYS A 127 -4.24 -1.77 24.31
N ASP A 128 -3.18 -2.35 23.75
CA ASP A 128 -1.92 -1.63 23.52
C ASP A 128 -2.13 -0.41 22.62
N VAL A 129 -3.01 -0.54 21.61
CA VAL A 129 -3.37 0.58 20.73
C VAL A 129 -4.18 1.63 21.49
N THR A 130 -5.15 1.23 22.33
CA THR A 130 -5.93 2.19 23.13
C THR A 130 -5.07 2.91 24.16
N ASP A 131 -4.13 2.22 24.76
CA ASP A 131 -3.15 2.81 25.71
C ASP A 131 -2.27 3.85 25.00
N CYS A 132 -1.81 3.54 23.78
CA CYS A 132 -1.08 4.49 22.93
C CYS A 132 -1.88 5.75 22.60
N MET A 133 -3.21 5.65 22.50
CA MET A 133 -4.09 6.80 22.25
C MET A 133 -4.25 7.72 23.47
N GLY A 134 -3.92 7.28 24.68
CA GLY A 134 -3.99 8.08 25.90
C GLY A 134 -5.40 8.54 26.29
N CYS A 135 -6.43 7.76 25.96
CA CYS A 135 -7.81 8.04 26.29
C CYS A 135 -8.55 6.75 26.72
N SER A 136 -9.79 6.89 27.20
CA SER A 136 -10.57 5.73 27.60
C SER A 136 -10.80 4.79 26.42
N ARG A 137 -10.85 3.47 26.69
CA ARG A 137 -11.06 2.44 25.65
C ARG A 137 -12.28 2.73 24.78
N ARG A 138 -13.38 3.16 25.38
CA ARG A 138 -14.62 3.50 24.65
C ARG A 138 -14.38 4.66 23.69
N MET A 139 -13.72 5.72 24.13
CA MET A 139 -13.40 6.89 23.30
C MET A 139 -12.42 6.50 22.18
N ALA A 140 -11.40 5.70 22.46
CA ALA A 140 -10.44 5.23 21.49
C ALA A 140 -11.11 4.42 20.35
N GLU A 141 -11.94 3.44 20.70
CA GLU A 141 -12.67 2.61 19.73
C GLU A 141 -13.66 3.45 18.91
N GLU A 142 -14.38 4.38 19.52
CA GLU A 142 -15.31 5.26 18.81
C GLU A 142 -14.58 6.20 17.85
N LEU A 143 -13.50 6.87 18.32
CA LEU A 143 -12.68 7.77 17.52
C LEU A 143 -12.06 7.03 16.34
N PHE A 144 -11.46 5.86 16.60
CA PHE A 144 -10.81 5.06 15.57
C PHE A 144 -11.82 4.61 14.52
N ARG A 145 -12.95 4.04 14.93
CA ARG A 145 -14.01 3.59 14.00
C ARG A 145 -14.63 4.72 13.18
N ARG A 146 -14.88 5.87 13.80
CA ARG A 146 -15.43 7.05 13.11
C ARG A 146 -14.54 7.52 11.95
N HIS A 147 -13.25 7.45 12.13
CA HIS A 147 -12.30 7.98 11.14
C HIS A 147 -11.78 6.92 10.16
N THR A 148 -11.64 5.67 10.58
CA THR A 148 -11.09 4.59 9.74
C THR A 148 -12.17 3.70 9.12
N GLY A 149 -13.38 3.73 9.65
CA GLY A 149 -14.49 2.85 9.25
C GLY A 149 -14.42 1.43 9.82
N VAL A 150 -13.34 1.08 10.52
CA VAL A 150 -13.11 -0.27 11.08
C VAL A 150 -12.75 -0.20 12.56
N SER A 151 -12.90 -1.32 13.28
CA SER A 151 -12.42 -1.41 14.66
C SER A 151 -10.89 -1.52 14.74
N ILE A 152 -10.32 -1.18 15.90
CA ILE A 152 -8.88 -1.34 16.16
C ILE A 152 -8.43 -2.79 15.89
N LEU A 153 -9.20 -3.78 16.36
CA LEU A 153 -8.89 -5.20 16.12
C LEU A 153 -8.87 -5.54 14.62
N GLN A 154 -9.84 -5.05 13.87
CA GLN A 154 -9.87 -5.26 12.40
C GLN A 154 -8.67 -4.62 11.71
N ALA A 155 -8.25 -3.43 12.15
CA ALA A 155 -7.07 -2.76 11.61
C ALA A 155 -5.78 -3.55 11.87
N ILE A 156 -5.60 -4.09 13.11
CA ILE A 156 -4.48 -4.97 13.44
C ILE A 156 -4.50 -6.23 12.56
N GLN A 157 -5.66 -6.88 12.42
CA GLN A 157 -5.79 -8.08 11.59
C GLN A 157 -5.46 -7.78 10.12
N ALA A 158 -5.97 -6.67 9.58
CA ALA A 158 -5.69 -6.25 8.20
C ALA A 158 -4.19 -6.01 7.97
N ALA A 159 -3.50 -5.36 8.91
CA ALA A 159 -2.05 -5.14 8.84
C ALA A 159 -1.27 -6.47 8.83
N ARG A 160 -1.63 -7.42 9.70
CA ARG A 160 -1.03 -8.77 9.75
C ARG A 160 -1.24 -9.55 8.47
N ILE A 161 -2.46 -9.52 7.91
CA ILE A 161 -2.77 -10.18 6.64
C ILE A 161 -2.00 -9.55 5.48
N ALA A 162 -1.83 -8.21 5.46
CA ALA A 162 -1.01 -7.53 4.46
C ALA A 162 0.45 -8.00 4.52
N THR A 163 1.03 -8.11 5.71
CA THR A 163 2.37 -8.67 5.90
C THR A 163 2.47 -10.11 5.41
N ALA A 164 1.50 -10.97 5.76
CA ALA A 164 1.48 -12.35 5.29
C ALA A 164 1.40 -12.47 3.76
N LYS A 165 0.58 -11.63 3.11
CA LYS A 165 0.51 -11.57 1.64
C LYS A 165 1.87 -11.22 1.03
N ASN A 166 2.59 -10.26 1.61
CA ASN A 166 3.91 -9.87 1.14
C ASN A 166 4.94 -10.98 1.33
N LEU A 167 4.95 -11.65 2.49
CA LEU A 167 5.83 -12.80 2.74
C LEU A 167 5.55 -13.98 1.80
N LEU A 168 4.28 -14.24 1.50
CA LEU A 168 3.89 -15.28 0.57
C LEU A 168 4.28 -14.96 -0.88
N LYS A 169 4.28 -13.66 -1.23
CA LYS A 169 4.62 -13.22 -2.58
C LYS A 169 6.13 -13.18 -2.83
N ASN A 170 6.90 -12.60 -1.90
CA ASN A 170 8.29 -12.23 -2.14
C ASN A 170 9.29 -13.04 -1.31
N GLY A 171 8.84 -13.99 -0.49
CA GLY A 171 9.71 -14.64 0.49
C GLY A 171 9.74 -16.16 0.41
N ASN A 172 10.89 -16.72 0.82
CA ASN A 172 11.13 -18.15 0.95
C ASN A 172 10.73 -18.70 2.34
N MET A 173 10.07 -17.89 3.18
CA MET A 173 9.64 -18.32 4.51
C MET A 173 8.67 -19.50 4.41
N ALA A 174 8.84 -20.52 5.26
CA ALA A 174 7.91 -21.65 5.31
C ALA A 174 6.50 -21.16 5.65
N ILE A 175 5.49 -21.72 4.98
CA ILE A 175 4.09 -21.27 5.14
C ILE A 175 3.63 -21.42 6.60
N ASP A 176 4.11 -22.43 7.31
CA ASP A 176 3.73 -22.67 8.69
C ASP A 176 4.41 -21.73 9.70
N ASP A 177 5.47 -21.01 9.31
CA ASP A 177 6.15 -20.01 10.14
C ASP A 177 5.51 -18.61 10.01
N ILE A 178 4.83 -18.33 8.90
CA ILE A 178 4.22 -17.03 8.62
C ILE A 178 3.23 -16.59 9.72
N PRO A 179 2.36 -17.46 10.27
CA PRO A 179 1.43 -17.06 11.34
C PRO A 179 2.16 -16.52 12.57
N SER A 180 3.19 -17.20 13.03
CA SER A 180 4.00 -16.79 14.17
C SER A 180 4.71 -15.46 13.90
N PHE A 181 5.31 -15.32 12.73
CA PHE A 181 5.93 -14.06 12.30
C PHE A 181 4.94 -12.89 12.26
N CYS A 182 3.69 -13.15 11.84
CA CYS A 182 2.63 -12.15 11.83
C CYS A 182 1.96 -11.92 13.21
N GLY A 183 2.54 -12.44 14.29
CA GLY A 183 2.07 -12.18 15.65
C GLY A 183 0.84 -13.00 16.07
N TYR A 184 0.64 -14.19 15.50
CA TYR A 184 -0.40 -15.13 15.93
C TYR A 184 0.21 -16.32 16.67
N ASP A 185 -0.39 -16.68 17.81
CA ASP A 185 0.00 -17.87 18.58
C ASP A 185 -0.56 -19.17 17.98
N SER A 186 -1.70 -19.09 17.30
CA SER A 186 -2.38 -20.25 16.70
C SER A 186 -2.32 -20.20 15.19
N THR A 187 -1.54 -21.12 14.61
CA THR A 187 -1.47 -21.31 13.15
C THR A 187 -2.84 -21.68 12.55
N ALA A 188 -3.62 -22.52 13.27
CA ALA A 188 -4.94 -22.93 12.79
C ALA A 188 -5.92 -21.76 12.72
N PHE A 189 -5.93 -20.90 13.74
CA PHE A 189 -6.74 -19.70 13.78
C PHE A 189 -6.33 -18.73 12.67
N PHE A 190 -5.02 -18.52 12.48
CA PHE A 190 -4.54 -17.65 11.41
C PHE A 190 -4.94 -18.15 10.02
N LYS A 191 -4.83 -19.48 9.74
CA LYS A 191 -5.28 -20.09 8.47
C LYS A 191 -6.74 -19.76 8.18
N THR A 192 -7.60 -19.82 9.21
CA THR A 192 -9.03 -19.48 9.10
C THR A 192 -9.24 -18.00 8.78
N VAL A 193 -8.54 -17.10 9.51
CA VAL A 193 -8.62 -15.66 9.29
C VAL A 193 -8.10 -15.30 7.89
N PHE A 194 -6.96 -15.84 7.48
CA PHE A 194 -6.38 -15.58 6.17
C PHE A 194 -7.31 -16.00 5.04
N ARG A 195 -7.92 -17.19 5.12
CA ARG A 195 -8.88 -17.66 4.12
C ARG A 195 -10.14 -16.80 4.08
N ARG A 196 -10.65 -16.38 5.24
CA ARG A 196 -11.81 -15.48 5.31
C ARG A 196 -11.53 -14.12 4.64
N GLU A 197 -10.35 -13.54 4.88
CA GLU A 197 -9.99 -12.21 4.38
C GLU A 197 -9.55 -12.21 2.90
N THR A 198 -9.09 -13.35 2.39
CA THR A 198 -8.51 -13.44 1.04
C THR A 198 -9.30 -14.31 0.07
N GLY A 199 -10.21 -15.14 0.58
CA GLY A 199 -10.91 -16.16 -0.19
C GLY A 199 -10.04 -17.39 -0.53
N MET A 200 -8.77 -17.42 -0.12
CA MET A 200 -7.78 -18.44 -0.49
C MET A 200 -7.01 -18.95 0.71
N THR A 201 -6.46 -20.16 0.63
CA THR A 201 -5.45 -20.62 1.57
C THR A 201 -4.11 -19.94 1.29
N MET A 202 -3.19 -19.93 2.27
CA MET A 202 -1.84 -19.37 2.09
C MET A 202 -1.06 -20.09 0.96
N ARG A 203 -1.27 -21.41 0.78
CA ARG A 203 -0.65 -22.18 -0.30
C ARG A 203 -1.18 -21.78 -1.67
N GLU A 204 -2.50 -21.66 -1.82
CA GLU A 204 -3.13 -21.17 -3.06
C GLU A 204 -2.68 -19.75 -3.39
N TRP A 205 -2.57 -18.88 -2.37
CA TRP A 205 -2.08 -17.53 -2.53
C TRP A 205 -0.64 -17.49 -3.04
N ARG A 206 0.27 -18.26 -2.44
CA ARG A 206 1.66 -18.38 -2.87
C ARG A 206 1.78 -18.89 -4.30
N ASN A 207 1.05 -19.96 -4.64
CA ASN A 207 1.07 -20.54 -5.99
C ASN A 207 0.56 -19.55 -7.05
N ARG A 208 -0.39 -18.69 -6.68
CA ARG A 208 -1.00 -17.74 -7.63
C ARG A 208 -0.23 -16.43 -7.77
N PHE A 209 0.38 -15.93 -6.70
CA PHE A 209 0.98 -14.60 -6.63
C PHE A 209 2.44 -14.60 -6.21
N GLY A 210 3.01 -15.73 -5.82
CA GLY A 210 4.43 -15.84 -5.47
C GLY A 210 5.32 -15.68 -6.69
N ASP A 211 6.50 -15.06 -6.49
CA ASP A 211 7.51 -15.00 -7.53
C ASP A 211 8.00 -16.42 -7.85
N GLN A 212 7.78 -16.86 -9.08
CA GLN A 212 8.27 -18.15 -9.60
C GLN A 212 9.70 -18.01 -10.13
N SER A 213 10.45 -17.03 -9.66
CA SER A 213 11.84 -16.83 -10.05
C SER A 213 12.74 -17.75 -9.24
N VAL A 214 12.94 -18.99 -9.73
CA VAL A 214 14.06 -19.88 -9.42
C VAL A 214 14.65 -20.33 -10.72
#